data_d7c03d0f68f6eb6cfa17c135202d73e6
#
_entry.id   d7c03d0f68f6eb6cfa17c135202d73e6
#
_cell.length_a   1.000
_cell.length_b   1.000
_cell.length_c   1.000
_cell.angle_alpha   90.00
_cell.angle_beta   90.00
_cell.angle_gamma   90.00
#
_symmetry.space_group_name_H-M   'P 1'
#
loop_
_entity.id
_entity.type
_entity.pdbx_description
1 polymer ?
#
loop_
_entity_poly.entity_id
_entity_poly.type
_entity_poly.pdbx_seq_one_letter_code
_entity_poly.pdbx_strand_id
1 'polypeptide(L)'
;MAIQDHVLYENFVLADEYASILYTKLNVKNFMTLDNSLVEQAGMIKKINTYTYAGKVEKLARGAKNKDDARGKVTVTTTPYNVAVNQQVFDYTDEDQMVDPNVVTVGLKGMAEVTVNDFTDAFFVEAAKATLSQQYPAATGISYDIVVDAIAQMNLEDEAGLFLIISPAQKANIRKDPDFKGARLGEILFNGQIGSIGGVPVVVSKKAATPVLATKEAITLFTKKDNEIEQDRNKEARVNTVIARTVYICALTDATKIVKFTES
;
A
#
# COMPACT_ATOMS: atom_id res chain seq x y z
N MET A 1 -8.03 -49.68 -21.00
CA MET A 1 -8.08 -48.21 -21.17
C MET A 1 -7.28 -47.62 -20.01
N ALA A 2 -6.15 -47.03 -20.31
CA ALA A 2 -5.41 -46.33 -19.27
C ALA A 2 -6.24 -45.09 -18.89
N ILE A 3 -6.62 -44.99 -17.63
CA ILE A 3 -7.20 -43.79 -17.05
C ILE A 3 -6.09 -42.73 -17.17
N GLN A 4 -6.25 -41.76 -18.06
CA GLN A 4 -5.35 -40.60 -18.04
C GLN A 4 -5.55 -39.97 -16.66
N ASP A 5 -4.52 -40.03 -15.83
CA ASP A 5 -4.44 -39.16 -14.64
C ASP A 5 -4.55 -37.74 -15.17
N HIS A 6 -5.64 -37.06 -14.77
CA HIS A 6 -5.73 -35.61 -15.00
C HIS A 6 -4.53 -34.99 -14.30
N VAL A 7 -3.62 -34.48 -15.10
CA VAL A 7 -2.42 -33.81 -14.60
C VAL A 7 -2.90 -32.56 -13.87
N LEU A 8 -2.84 -32.60 -12.55
CA LEU A 8 -2.97 -31.36 -11.76
C LEU A 8 -1.88 -30.40 -12.28
N TYR A 9 -2.27 -29.14 -12.49
CA TYR A 9 -1.26 -28.12 -12.80
C TYR A 9 -0.18 -28.17 -11.72
N GLU A 10 1.07 -28.16 -12.14
CA GLU A 10 2.17 -28.10 -11.17
C GLU A 10 2.05 -26.81 -10.36
N ASN A 11 2.16 -26.89 -9.04
CA ASN A 11 1.94 -25.74 -8.15
C ASN A 11 2.80 -24.53 -8.52
N PHE A 12 4.00 -24.77 -9.04
CA PHE A 12 4.87 -23.67 -9.47
C PHE A 12 4.35 -22.92 -10.72
N VAL A 13 3.69 -23.62 -11.66
CA VAL A 13 3.08 -23.00 -12.84
C VAL A 13 1.94 -22.09 -12.44
N LEU A 14 1.09 -22.54 -11.51
CA LEU A 14 0.01 -21.72 -10.96
C LEU A 14 0.56 -20.54 -10.16
N ALA A 15 1.64 -20.73 -9.41
CA ALA A 15 2.30 -19.67 -8.66
C ALA A 15 2.88 -18.61 -9.58
N ASP A 16 3.51 -19.00 -10.69
CA ASP A 16 4.07 -18.09 -11.68
C ASP A 16 2.97 -17.32 -12.43
N GLU A 17 1.89 -17.99 -12.82
CA GLU A 17 0.74 -17.33 -13.45
C GLU A 17 0.09 -16.33 -12.50
N TYR A 18 -0.15 -16.71 -11.25
CA TYR A 18 -0.68 -15.85 -10.22
C TYR A 18 0.23 -14.64 -9.97
N ALA A 19 1.54 -14.85 -9.82
CA ALA A 19 2.50 -13.78 -9.63
C ALA A 19 2.52 -12.80 -10.82
N SER A 20 2.48 -13.30 -12.05
CA SER A 20 2.44 -12.46 -13.25
C SER A 20 1.22 -11.54 -13.29
N ILE A 21 0.07 -12.04 -12.84
CA ILE A 21 -1.18 -11.26 -12.79
C ILE A 21 -1.09 -10.18 -11.69
N LEU A 22 -0.46 -10.48 -10.56
CA LEU A 22 -0.22 -9.50 -9.49
C LEU A 22 0.60 -8.31 -9.96
N TYR A 23 1.56 -8.51 -10.87
CA TYR A 23 2.40 -7.43 -11.40
C TYR A 23 1.70 -6.58 -12.46
N THR A 24 0.68 -7.08 -13.13
CA THR A 24 -0.01 -6.34 -14.20
C THR A 24 -1.03 -5.31 -13.70
N LYS A 25 -1.42 -5.37 -12.43
CA LYS A 25 -2.37 -4.42 -11.82
C LYS A 25 -1.66 -3.37 -10.99
N LEU A 26 -2.37 -2.24 -10.74
CA LEU A 26 -1.88 -1.21 -9.83
C LEU A 26 -1.63 -1.83 -8.44
N ASN A 27 -0.37 -2.09 -8.16
CA ASN A 27 0.05 -2.71 -6.92
C ASN A 27 0.56 -1.63 -5.96
N VAL A 28 -0.11 -1.46 -4.83
CA VAL A 28 0.26 -0.50 -3.79
C VAL A 28 1.63 -0.83 -3.18
N LYS A 29 2.14 -2.06 -3.34
CA LYS A 29 3.50 -2.45 -2.94
C LYS A 29 4.58 -1.51 -3.51
N ASN A 30 4.35 -0.92 -4.68
CA ASN A 30 5.29 0.02 -5.30
C ASN A 30 5.40 1.36 -4.55
N PHE A 31 4.42 1.66 -3.68
CA PHE A 31 4.32 2.87 -2.88
C PHE A 31 4.69 2.66 -1.41
N MET A 32 5.21 1.47 -1.08
CA MET A 32 5.67 1.09 0.25
C MET A 32 7.13 0.65 0.20
N THR A 33 7.81 0.72 1.33
CA THR A 33 9.09 0.05 1.52
C THR A 33 8.84 -1.43 1.79
N LEU A 34 9.56 -2.31 1.11
CA LEU A 34 9.46 -3.76 1.31
C LEU A 34 10.55 -4.23 2.26
N ASP A 35 10.18 -4.96 3.31
CA ASP A 35 11.11 -5.53 4.29
C ASP A 35 10.80 -7.02 4.51
N ASN A 36 11.77 -7.86 4.16
CA ASN A 36 11.68 -9.31 4.30
C ASN A 36 12.36 -9.83 5.58
N SER A 37 12.69 -8.94 6.52
CA SER A 37 13.39 -9.32 7.77
C SER A 37 12.62 -10.31 8.64
N LEU A 38 11.31 -10.47 8.42
CA LEU A 38 10.45 -11.41 9.16
C LEU A 38 10.52 -12.86 8.65
N VAL A 39 11.06 -13.10 7.47
CA VAL A 39 11.07 -14.44 6.85
C VAL A 39 11.78 -15.46 7.73
N GLU A 40 12.90 -15.07 8.36
CA GLU A 40 13.72 -15.95 9.20
C GLU A 40 13.40 -15.83 10.70
N GLN A 41 12.52 -14.91 11.11
CA GLN A 41 12.22 -14.68 12.53
C GLN A 41 11.07 -15.54 13.01
N ALA A 42 11.27 -16.21 14.15
CA ALA A 42 10.17 -16.91 14.84
C ALA A 42 9.20 -15.89 15.47
N GLY A 43 7.91 -16.24 15.52
CA GLY A 43 6.88 -15.41 16.14
C GLY A 43 5.97 -14.70 15.13
N MET A 44 4.86 -14.16 15.62
CA MET A 44 3.80 -13.50 14.85
C MET A 44 3.58 -12.05 15.31
N ILE A 45 4.56 -11.45 15.98
CA ILE A 45 4.51 -10.05 16.45
C ILE A 45 5.77 -9.34 15.99
N LYS A 46 5.59 -8.26 15.23
CA LYS A 46 6.66 -7.31 14.89
C LYS A 46 6.54 -6.09 15.79
N LYS A 47 7.61 -5.74 16.48
CA LYS A 47 7.71 -4.51 17.27
C LYS A 47 8.47 -3.47 16.45
N ILE A 48 7.83 -2.33 16.23
CA ILE A 48 8.46 -1.19 15.55
C ILE A 48 8.82 -0.15 16.61
N ASN A 49 10.10 0.19 16.69
CA ASN A 49 10.60 1.18 17.60
C ASN A 49 10.79 2.51 16.86
N THR A 50 10.12 3.54 17.33
CA THR A 50 10.32 4.92 16.88
C THR A 50 11.19 5.63 17.90
N TYR A 51 12.27 6.25 17.43
CA TYR A 51 13.23 6.96 18.27
C TYR A 51 13.04 8.46 18.10
N THR A 52 12.87 9.17 19.21
CA THR A 52 12.85 10.63 19.24
C THR A 52 14.04 11.14 20.03
N TYR A 53 14.86 11.98 19.42
CA TYR A 53 15.97 12.64 20.09
C TYR A 53 15.59 14.07 20.45
N ALA A 54 15.74 14.42 21.74
CA ALA A 54 15.56 15.76 22.24
C ALA A 54 16.88 16.24 22.83
N GLY A 55 17.51 17.22 22.22
CA GLY A 55 18.75 17.83 22.71
C GLY A 55 18.96 19.19 22.04
N LYS A 56 19.69 20.07 22.68
CA LYS A 56 20.01 21.42 22.18
C LYS A 56 21.50 21.64 22.17
N VAL A 57 21.98 22.42 21.20
CA VAL A 57 23.37 22.90 21.20
C VAL A 57 23.43 24.16 22.07
N GLU A 58 24.30 24.16 23.08
CA GLU A 58 24.59 25.34 23.89
C GLU A 58 25.96 25.91 23.54
N LYS A 59 26.03 27.24 23.43
CA LYS A 59 27.31 27.97 23.34
C LYS A 59 27.82 28.19 24.75
N LEU A 60 28.84 27.42 25.15
CA LEU A 60 29.38 27.46 26.49
C LEU A 60 30.53 28.44 26.61
N ALA A 61 30.57 29.19 27.73
CA ALA A 61 31.75 29.94 28.12
C ALA A 61 32.86 28.97 28.61
N ARG A 62 34.09 29.47 28.64
CA ARG A 62 35.26 28.64 29.08
C ARG A 62 35.03 28.10 30.50
N GLY A 63 35.05 26.77 30.65
CA GLY A 63 34.86 26.10 31.95
C GLY A 63 33.40 25.83 32.33
N ALA A 64 32.42 26.26 31.51
CA ALA A 64 30.98 25.96 31.73
C ALA A 64 30.62 24.55 31.28
N LYS A 65 29.58 23.98 31.91
CA LYS A 65 28.99 22.69 31.54
C LYS A 65 27.60 22.92 30.93
N ASN A 66 27.18 22.00 30.06
CA ASN A 66 25.82 22.01 29.53
C ASN A 66 24.81 21.91 30.66
N LYS A 67 23.72 22.67 30.54
CA LYS A 67 22.57 22.59 31.43
C LYS A 67 21.85 21.26 31.23
N ASP A 68 21.13 20.83 32.23
CA ASP A 68 20.45 19.53 32.20
C ASP A 68 19.33 19.46 31.14
N ASP A 69 18.70 20.60 30.83
CA ASP A 69 17.68 20.72 29.78
C ASP A 69 18.23 20.72 28.34
N ALA A 70 19.54 20.96 28.17
CA ALA A 70 20.24 20.89 26.88
C ALA A 70 20.81 19.52 26.58
N ARG A 71 20.90 18.64 27.58
CA ARG A 71 21.41 17.28 27.38
C ARG A 71 20.48 16.47 26.53
N GLY A 72 21.05 15.80 25.51
CA GLY A 72 20.32 14.93 24.62
C GLY A 72 19.70 13.74 25.34
N LYS A 73 18.42 13.49 25.09
CA LYS A 73 17.69 12.31 25.56
C LYS A 73 17.04 11.61 24.38
N VAL A 74 17.23 10.29 24.31
CA VAL A 74 16.51 9.44 23.36
C VAL A 74 15.31 8.85 24.05
N THR A 75 14.15 9.07 23.46
CA THR A 75 12.89 8.41 23.87
C THR A 75 12.54 7.37 22.82
N VAL A 76 12.20 6.16 23.28
CA VAL A 76 11.83 5.04 22.42
C VAL A 76 10.34 4.76 22.62
N THR A 77 9.58 4.81 21.54
CA THR A 77 8.18 4.36 21.52
C THR A 77 8.09 3.07 20.71
N THR A 78 7.53 2.03 21.32
CA THR A 78 7.40 0.71 20.68
C THR A 78 5.95 0.44 20.34
N THR A 79 5.63 0.22 19.08
CA THR A 79 4.31 -0.18 18.62
C THR A 79 4.34 -1.64 18.17
N PRO A 80 3.58 -2.54 18.82
CA PRO A 80 3.48 -3.93 18.42
C PRO A 80 2.47 -4.09 17.28
N TYR A 81 2.83 -4.88 16.27
CA TYR A 81 1.97 -5.28 15.16
C TYR A 81 1.87 -6.80 15.10
N ASN A 82 0.64 -7.30 14.97
CA ASN A 82 0.39 -8.74 14.82
C ASN A 82 0.43 -9.13 13.35
N VAL A 83 1.25 -10.11 13.03
CA VAL A 83 1.33 -10.67 11.68
C VAL A 83 0.10 -11.54 11.43
N ALA A 84 -0.63 -11.27 10.35
CA ALA A 84 -1.81 -12.03 9.95
C ALA A 84 -1.49 -13.00 8.81
N VAL A 85 -2.18 -14.13 8.79
CA VAL A 85 -2.18 -15.07 7.66
C VAL A 85 -3.41 -14.76 6.82
N ASN A 86 -3.18 -14.30 5.59
CA ASN A 86 -4.23 -14.03 4.62
C ASN A 86 -4.32 -15.21 3.66
N GLN A 87 -5.48 -15.85 3.62
CA GLN A 87 -5.73 -17.03 2.81
C GLN A 87 -6.96 -16.82 1.95
N GLN A 88 -6.85 -17.25 0.70
CA GLN A 88 -7.98 -17.35 -0.23
C GLN A 88 -8.11 -18.78 -0.71
N VAL A 89 -9.34 -19.16 -0.99
CA VAL A 89 -9.67 -20.50 -1.48
C VAL A 89 -10.57 -20.36 -2.69
N PHE A 90 -10.26 -21.10 -3.73
CA PHE A 90 -11.05 -21.20 -4.96
C PHE A 90 -11.30 -22.68 -5.27
N ASP A 91 -12.56 -23.06 -5.33
CA ASP A 91 -12.99 -24.42 -5.64
C ASP A 91 -13.56 -24.48 -7.06
N TYR A 92 -13.23 -25.53 -7.78
CA TYR A 92 -13.83 -25.87 -9.06
C TYR A 92 -13.98 -27.40 -9.20
N THR A 93 -14.98 -27.83 -9.95
CA THR A 93 -15.23 -29.25 -10.23
C THR A 93 -14.60 -29.68 -11.56
N ASP A 94 -14.38 -30.99 -11.73
CA ASP A 94 -13.93 -31.52 -13.01
C ASP A 94 -14.97 -31.22 -14.11
N GLU A 95 -16.24 -31.21 -13.76
CA GLU A 95 -17.36 -30.88 -14.66
C GLU A 95 -17.32 -29.41 -15.11
N ASP A 96 -16.99 -28.46 -14.20
CA ASP A 96 -16.84 -27.03 -14.57
C ASP A 96 -15.71 -26.86 -15.56
N GLN A 97 -14.60 -27.54 -15.37
CA GLN A 97 -13.46 -27.50 -16.31
C GLN A 97 -13.77 -28.12 -17.67
N MET A 98 -14.66 -29.13 -17.72
CA MET A 98 -15.14 -29.71 -18.99
C MET A 98 -16.05 -28.75 -19.75
N VAL A 99 -16.84 -27.94 -19.01
CA VAL A 99 -17.75 -26.94 -19.59
C VAL A 99 -16.97 -25.70 -20.06
N ASP A 100 -16.05 -25.20 -19.22
CA ASP A 100 -15.18 -24.06 -19.55
C ASP A 100 -13.74 -24.34 -19.11
N PRO A 101 -12.84 -24.66 -20.06
CA PRO A 101 -11.42 -24.86 -19.76
C PRO A 101 -10.71 -23.65 -19.13
N ASN A 102 -11.29 -22.43 -19.26
CA ASN A 102 -10.69 -21.19 -18.72
C ASN A 102 -11.04 -20.93 -17.26
N VAL A 103 -11.88 -21.79 -16.65
CA VAL A 103 -12.36 -21.59 -15.27
C VAL A 103 -11.20 -21.38 -14.28
N VAL A 104 -10.12 -22.13 -14.42
CA VAL A 104 -8.93 -22.05 -13.55
C VAL A 104 -8.22 -20.70 -13.73
N THR A 105 -7.97 -20.29 -14.97
CA THR A 105 -7.31 -19.01 -15.29
C THR A 105 -8.14 -17.81 -14.78
N VAL A 106 -9.46 -17.87 -14.96
CA VAL A 106 -10.37 -16.82 -14.45
C VAL A 106 -10.37 -16.80 -12.92
N GLY A 107 -10.38 -17.98 -12.29
CA GLY A 107 -10.30 -18.12 -10.83
C GLY A 107 -9.00 -17.54 -10.26
N LEU A 108 -7.84 -17.86 -10.85
CA LEU A 108 -6.55 -17.31 -10.47
C LEU A 108 -6.50 -15.78 -10.62
N LYS A 109 -7.06 -15.24 -11.71
CA LYS A 109 -7.18 -13.80 -11.90
C LYS A 109 -8.00 -13.15 -10.79
N GLY A 110 -9.14 -13.75 -10.44
CA GLY A 110 -9.97 -13.29 -9.34
C GLY A 110 -9.24 -13.29 -8.01
N MET A 111 -8.54 -14.38 -7.67
CA MET A 111 -7.74 -14.49 -6.46
C MET A 111 -6.63 -13.42 -6.41
N ALA A 112 -5.91 -13.19 -7.52
CA ALA A 112 -4.89 -12.16 -7.61
C ALA A 112 -5.47 -10.76 -7.42
N GLU A 113 -6.65 -10.46 -7.98
CA GLU A 113 -7.34 -9.19 -7.77
C GLU A 113 -7.70 -8.95 -6.30
N VAL A 114 -8.22 -9.98 -5.63
CA VAL A 114 -8.58 -9.89 -4.22
C VAL A 114 -7.35 -9.67 -3.35
N THR A 115 -6.24 -10.35 -3.65
CA THR A 115 -4.96 -10.16 -2.92
C THR A 115 -4.41 -8.73 -3.09
N VAL A 116 -4.42 -8.17 -4.30
CA VAL A 116 -4.00 -6.78 -4.52
C VAL A 116 -4.92 -5.80 -3.78
N ASN A 117 -6.22 -6.09 -3.75
CA ASN A 117 -7.18 -5.29 -2.99
C ASN A 117 -6.91 -5.36 -1.48
N ASP A 118 -6.54 -6.52 -0.95
CA ASP A 118 -6.21 -6.71 0.46
C ASP A 118 -4.96 -5.91 0.86
N PHE A 119 -3.89 -5.94 0.06
CA PHE A 119 -2.73 -5.07 0.27
C PHE A 119 -3.09 -3.59 0.25
N THR A 120 -4.00 -3.21 -0.66
CA THR A 120 -4.44 -1.82 -0.80
C THR A 120 -5.27 -1.39 0.41
N ASP A 121 -6.16 -2.25 0.90
CA ASP A 121 -6.96 -1.98 2.10
C ASP A 121 -6.05 -1.88 3.34
N ALA A 122 -5.08 -2.78 3.50
CA ALA A 122 -4.09 -2.73 4.58
C ALA A 122 -3.27 -1.42 4.55
N PHE A 123 -2.86 -0.96 3.36
CA PHE A 123 -2.18 0.32 3.20
C PHE A 123 -3.03 1.49 3.70
N PHE A 124 -4.31 1.58 3.28
CA PHE A 124 -5.17 2.68 3.70
C PHE A 124 -5.55 2.64 5.18
N VAL A 125 -5.64 1.45 5.77
CA VAL A 125 -5.84 1.30 7.23
C VAL A 125 -4.66 1.90 8.00
N GLU A 126 -3.43 1.65 7.56
CA GLU A 126 -2.24 2.23 8.18
C GLU A 126 -2.10 3.73 7.86
N ALA A 127 -2.39 4.15 6.64
CA ALA A 127 -2.39 5.55 6.24
C ALA A 127 -3.38 6.39 7.06
N ALA A 128 -4.52 5.84 7.43
CA ALA A 128 -5.50 6.52 8.28
C ALA A 128 -4.97 6.84 9.69
N LYS A 129 -3.92 6.14 10.17
CA LYS A 129 -3.26 6.41 11.47
C LYS A 129 -2.28 7.58 11.40
N ALA A 130 -2.06 8.19 10.21
CA ALA A 130 -1.21 9.36 10.06
C ALA A 130 -1.61 10.47 11.04
N THR A 131 -0.61 11.11 11.64
CA THR A 131 -0.81 12.22 12.58
C THR A 131 -1.05 13.54 11.86
N LEU A 132 -0.38 13.74 10.71
CA LEU A 132 -0.57 14.92 9.88
C LEU A 132 -1.87 14.77 9.07
N SER A 133 -2.68 15.83 9.08
CA SER A 133 -3.94 15.85 8.34
C SER A 133 -4.18 17.21 7.69
N GLN A 134 -4.58 17.21 6.41
CA GLN A 134 -5.00 18.39 5.69
C GLN A 134 -6.50 18.30 5.43
N GLN A 135 -7.23 19.36 5.76
CA GLN A 135 -8.66 19.43 5.50
C GLN A 135 -8.96 19.97 4.10
N TYR A 136 -10.02 19.45 3.51
CA TYR A 136 -10.56 19.98 2.26
C TYR A 136 -12.08 20.13 2.33
N PRO A 137 -12.67 21.15 1.67
CA PRO A 137 -14.11 21.34 1.68
C PRO A 137 -14.85 20.26 0.88
N ALA A 138 -15.91 19.70 1.44
CA ALA A 138 -16.74 18.68 0.79
C ALA A 138 -17.27 19.14 -0.60
N ALA A 139 -17.63 20.42 -0.73
CA ALA A 139 -18.24 20.97 -1.93
C ALA A 139 -17.28 21.08 -3.13
N THR A 140 -16.01 21.39 -2.89
CA THR A 140 -15.01 21.62 -3.95
C THR A 140 -14.03 20.46 -4.09
N GLY A 141 -13.85 19.66 -3.03
CA GLY A 141 -12.89 18.58 -3.00
C GLY A 141 -11.44 19.10 -2.88
N ILE A 142 -10.48 18.26 -3.27
CA ILE A 142 -9.06 18.61 -3.24
C ILE A 142 -8.74 19.52 -4.42
N SER A 143 -8.15 20.69 -4.12
CA SER A 143 -7.61 21.67 -5.08
C SER A 143 -6.07 21.61 -5.13
N TYR A 144 -5.48 22.35 -6.07
CA TYR A 144 -4.04 22.52 -6.18
C TYR A 144 -3.43 23.08 -4.88
N ASP A 145 -4.02 24.15 -4.34
CA ASP A 145 -3.53 24.81 -3.13
C ASP A 145 -3.50 23.88 -1.92
N ILE A 146 -4.56 23.07 -1.76
CA ILE A 146 -4.66 22.10 -0.65
C ILE A 146 -3.55 21.05 -0.73
N VAL A 147 -3.14 20.63 -1.93
CA VAL A 147 -2.01 19.70 -2.10
C VAL A 147 -0.69 20.39 -1.75
N VAL A 148 -0.50 21.64 -2.17
CA VAL A 148 0.71 22.41 -1.83
C VAL A 148 0.81 22.64 -0.31
N ASP A 149 -0.30 22.97 0.34
CA ASP A 149 -0.35 23.11 1.81
C ASP A 149 -0.01 21.79 2.52
N ALA A 150 -0.48 20.65 1.99
CA ALA A 150 -0.16 19.34 2.54
C ALA A 150 1.34 19.02 2.40
N ILE A 151 1.98 19.39 1.28
CA ILE A 151 3.44 19.24 1.09
C ILE A 151 4.18 20.10 2.12
N ALA A 152 3.74 21.34 2.31
CA ALA A 152 4.34 22.26 3.28
C ALA A 152 4.24 21.74 4.73
N GLN A 153 3.15 21.06 5.10
CA GLN A 153 2.99 20.44 6.42
C GLN A 153 4.02 19.35 6.72
N MET A 154 4.49 18.62 5.70
CA MET A 154 5.53 17.62 5.88
C MET A 154 6.89 18.22 6.23
N ASN A 155 7.11 19.50 5.90
CA ASN A 155 8.38 20.21 6.14
C ASN A 155 9.62 19.42 5.71
N LEU A 156 9.55 18.82 4.51
CA LEU A 156 10.64 18.06 3.92
C LEU A 156 11.60 19.01 3.19
N GLU A 157 12.89 18.79 3.34
CA GLU A 157 13.92 19.51 2.56
C GLU A 157 14.03 18.96 1.12
N ASP A 158 13.70 17.68 0.93
CA ASP A 158 13.68 17.01 -0.37
C ASP A 158 12.29 16.39 -0.61
N GLU A 159 11.64 16.84 -1.67
CA GLU A 159 10.32 16.37 -2.10
C GLU A 159 10.40 15.14 -3.02
N ALA A 160 11.60 14.60 -3.26
CA ALA A 160 11.78 13.46 -4.13
C ALA A 160 11.06 12.21 -3.55
N GLY A 161 10.34 11.50 -4.42
CA GLY A 161 9.65 10.28 -4.05
C GLY A 161 8.28 10.46 -3.39
N LEU A 162 7.77 11.69 -3.31
CA LEU A 162 6.37 11.94 -2.95
C LEU A 162 5.42 11.35 -3.98
N PHE A 163 4.29 10.87 -3.53
CA PHE A 163 3.16 10.45 -4.37
C PHE A 163 1.83 10.82 -3.71
N LEU A 164 0.83 11.07 -4.53
CA LEU A 164 -0.53 11.40 -4.10
C LEU A 164 -1.48 10.32 -4.59
N ILE A 165 -2.16 9.63 -3.67
CA ILE A 165 -3.21 8.65 -4.00
C ILE A 165 -4.57 9.27 -3.73
N ILE A 166 -5.42 9.32 -4.76
CA ILE A 166 -6.75 9.92 -4.70
C ILE A 166 -7.83 8.98 -5.23
N SER A 167 -9.08 9.28 -4.88
CA SER A 167 -10.23 8.58 -5.45
C SER A 167 -10.58 9.12 -6.86
N PRO A 168 -11.33 8.36 -7.67
CA PRO A 168 -11.83 8.84 -8.95
C PRO A 168 -12.68 10.12 -8.83
N ALA A 169 -13.43 10.29 -7.72
CA ALA A 169 -14.21 11.47 -7.44
C ALA A 169 -13.32 12.71 -7.24
N GLN A 170 -12.26 12.58 -6.42
CA GLN A 170 -11.30 13.66 -6.21
C GLN A 170 -10.54 14.01 -7.49
N LYS A 171 -10.21 13.02 -8.31
CA LYS A 171 -9.66 13.25 -9.64
C LYS A 171 -10.57 14.15 -10.50
N ALA A 172 -11.89 13.92 -10.45
CA ALA A 172 -12.85 14.74 -11.17
C ALA A 172 -12.89 16.19 -10.63
N ASN A 173 -12.76 16.37 -9.32
CA ASN A 173 -12.72 17.69 -8.69
C ASN A 173 -11.46 18.47 -9.10
N ILE A 174 -10.28 17.84 -9.06
CA ILE A 174 -9.03 18.46 -9.51
C ILE A 174 -9.13 18.90 -10.98
N ARG A 175 -9.75 18.11 -11.85
CA ARG A 175 -9.97 18.49 -13.26
C ARG A 175 -10.90 19.70 -13.44
N LYS A 176 -11.77 19.96 -12.48
CA LYS A 176 -12.69 21.11 -12.49
C LYS A 176 -12.06 22.36 -11.90
N ASP A 177 -10.96 22.21 -11.16
CA ASP A 177 -10.24 23.32 -10.55
C ASP A 177 -9.82 24.36 -11.61
N PRO A 178 -10.17 25.66 -11.44
CA PRO A 178 -9.84 26.72 -12.38
C PRO A 178 -8.31 26.88 -12.57
N ASP A 179 -7.54 26.78 -11.49
CA ASP A 179 -6.08 26.96 -11.53
C ASP A 179 -5.40 25.84 -12.30
N PHE A 180 -5.88 24.61 -12.11
CA PHE A 180 -5.40 23.45 -12.84
C PHE A 180 -5.76 23.54 -14.34
N LYS A 181 -6.94 24.04 -14.69
CA LYS A 181 -7.35 24.30 -16.09
C LYS A 181 -6.53 25.40 -16.73
N GLY A 182 -6.24 26.48 -16.00
CA GLY A 182 -5.48 27.63 -16.49
C GLY A 182 -4.03 27.28 -16.81
N ALA A 183 -3.40 26.44 -16.00
CA ALA A 183 -2.00 26.05 -16.16
C ALA A 183 -1.76 25.07 -17.34
N ARG A 184 -2.78 24.32 -17.77
CA ARG A 184 -2.64 23.25 -18.77
C ARG A 184 -3.73 23.33 -19.86
N LEU A 185 -3.98 24.53 -20.40
CA LEU A 185 -4.88 24.73 -21.52
C LEU A 185 -4.41 23.90 -22.73
N GLY A 186 -5.15 22.85 -23.06
CA GLY A 186 -4.91 21.99 -24.21
C GLY A 186 -4.66 20.53 -23.88
N GLU A 187 -3.72 20.18 -23.01
CA GLU A 187 -3.39 18.78 -22.70
C GLU A 187 -4.48 18.06 -21.87
N ILE A 188 -5.03 18.75 -20.87
CA ILE A 188 -5.99 18.15 -19.94
C ILE A 188 -7.38 18.05 -20.54
N LEU A 189 -7.80 19.04 -21.35
CA LEU A 189 -9.11 19.03 -21.99
C LEU A 189 -9.25 17.87 -22.97
N PHE A 190 -8.17 17.44 -23.62
CA PHE A 190 -8.20 16.38 -24.62
C PHE A 190 -7.78 15.00 -24.10
N ASN A 191 -6.74 14.92 -23.26
CA ASN A 191 -6.22 13.63 -22.79
C ASN A 191 -6.74 13.21 -21.41
N GLY A 192 -7.26 14.15 -20.62
CA GLY A 192 -7.82 13.89 -19.31
C GLY A 192 -6.87 13.22 -18.29
N GLN A 193 -5.58 13.22 -18.57
CA GLN A 193 -4.58 12.68 -17.67
C GLN A 193 -4.12 13.76 -16.68
N ILE A 194 -4.12 13.41 -15.39
CA ILE A 194 -3.47 14.19 -14.35
C ILE A 194 -2.12 13.51 -14.13
N GLY A 195 -1.05 14.06 -14.68
CA GLY A 195 0.29 13.52 -14.53
C GLY A 195 0.86 13.78 -13.13
N SER A 196 1.00 15.06 -12.79
CA SER A 196 1.52 15.52 -11.50
C SER A 196 0.83 16.80 -11.06
N ILE A 197 0.75 17.02 -9.75
CA ILE A 197 0.27 18.26 -9.12
C ILE A 197 1.37 18.73 -8.18
N GLY A 198 1.82 20.00 -8.34
CA GLY A 198 2.92 20.52 -7.53
C GLY A 198 4.20 19.68 -7.62
N GLY A 199 4.48 19.03 -8.78
CA GLY A 199 5.62 18.12 -8.93
C GLY A 199 5.37 16.68 -8.44
N VAL A 200 4.28 16.42 -7.72
CA VAL A 200 3.95 15.12 -7.14
C VAL A 200 3.13 14.27 -8.12
N PRO A 201 3.54 13.04 -8.47
CA PRO A 201 2.77 12.15 -9.32
C PRO A 201 1.46 11.73 -8.65
N VAL A 202 0.37 11.76 -9.44
CA VAL A 202 -0.98 11.43 -8.96
C VAL A 202 -1.38 10.05 -9.40
N VAL A 203 -1.75 9.23 -8.44
CA VAL A 203 -2.24 7.86 -8.62
C VAL A 203 -3.72 7.79 -8.23
N VAL A 204 -4.51 7.07 -9.01
CA VAL A 204 -5.95 6.94 -8.75
C VAL A 204 -6.27 5.52 -8.32
N SER A 205 -6.89 5.39 -7.16
CA SER A 205 -7.39 4.12 -6.64
C SER A 205 -8.87 4.23 -6.24
N LYS A 206 -9.67 3.24 -6.63
CA LYS A 206 -11.08 3.14 -6.19
C LYS A 206 -11.20 2.90 -4.67
N LYS A 207 -10.15 2.35 -4.06
CA LYS A 207 -10.07 2.04 -2.62
C LYS A 207 -9.63 3.24 -1.78
N ALA A 208 -9.18 4.33 -2.40
CA ALA A 208 -8.77 5.56 -1.72
C ALA A 208 -9.99 6.33 -1.18
N ALA A 209 -10.64 5.80 -0.14
CA ALA A 209 -11.71 6.54 0.56
C ALA A 209 -11.15 7.81 1.20
N THR A 210 -9.96 7.74 1.77
CA THR A 210 -9.21 8.88 2.30
C THR A 210 -8.00 9.10 1.40
N PRO A 211 -7.93 10.22 0.66
CA PRO A 211 -6.74 10.56 -0.12
C PRO A 211 -5.51 10.72 0.77
N VAL A 212 -4.34 10.36 0.24
CA VAL A 212 -3.10 10.32 1.01
C VAL A 212 -1.95 10.86 0.16
N LEU A 213 -1.19 11.79 0.75
CA LEU A 213 0.10 12.24 0.25
C LEU A 213 1.19 11.60 1.11
N ALA A 214 2.10 10.86 0.51
CA ALA A 214 3.13 10.14 1.27
C ALA A 214 4.42 9.96 0.46
N THR A 215 5.50 9.59 1.17
CA THR A 215 6.70 8.99 0.57
C THR A 215 6.67 7.47 0.77
N LYS A 216 7.51 6.76 0.01
CA LYS A 216 7.62 5.29 0.15
C LYS A 216 8.08 4.83 1.53
N GLU A 217 8.79 5.68 2.25
CA GLU A 217 9.35 5.38 3.57
C GLU A 217 8.33 5.49 4.69
N ALA A 218 7.16 6.12 4.42
CA ALA A 218 6.12 6.32 5.44
C ALA A 218 5.52 5.00 5.92
N ILE A 219 5.28 4.08 5.00
CA ILE A 219 4.65 2.79 5.29
C ILE A 219 5.57 1.66 4.79
N THR A 220 5.80 0.68 5.65
CA THR A 220 6.61 -0.50 5.33
C THR A 220 5.74 -1.76 5.33
N LEU A 221 5.89 -2.54 4.27
CA LEU A 221 5.30 -3.87 4.15
C LEU A 221 6.34 -4.91 4.60
N PHE A 222 6.10 -5.52 5.75
CA PHE A 222 6.92 -6.61 6.27
C PHE A 222 6.33 -7.94 5.80
N THR A 223 7.05 -8.65 4.95
CA THR A 223 6.64 -9.96 4.46
C THR A 223 7.29 -11.05 5.29
N LYS A 224 6.47 -11.97 5.83
CA LYS A 224 6.96 -13.17 6.53
C LYS A 224 6.96 -14.39 5.63
N LYS A 225 5.92 -14.55 4.80
CA LYS A 225 5.84 -15.56 3.76
C LYS A 225 5.22 -14.92 2.52
N ASP A 226 5.91 -15.05 1.42
CA ASP A 226 5.41 -14.58 0.13
C ASP A 226 4.29 -15.51 -0.37
N ASN A 227 3.77 -15.24 -1.55
CA ASN A 227 2.66 -15.98 -2.11
C ASN A 227 2.98 -17.47 -2.18
N GLU A 228 2.15 -18.27 -1.52
CA GLU A 228 2.19 -19.72 -1.58
C GLU A 228 0.89 -20.22 -2.20
N ILE A 229 1.00 -21.08 -3.20
CA ILE A 229 -0.15 -21.71 -3.81
C ILE A 229 -0.05 -23.20 -3.58
N GLU A 230 -1.13 -23.76 -3.05
CA GLU A 230 -1.32 -25.19 -2.82
C GLU A 230 -2.57 -25.65 -3.54
N GLN A 231 -2.55 -26.87 -4.03
CA GLN A 231 -3.74 -27.54 -4.56
C GLN A 231 -4.08 -28.73 -3.69
N ASP A 232 -5.35 -28.89 -3.44
CA ASP A 232 -5.92 -30.11 -2.83
C ASP A 232 -7.03 -30.66 -3.73
N ARG A 233 -7.20 -31.98 -3.72
CA ARG A 233 -8.23 -32.64 -4.51
C ARG A 233 -9.03 -33.61 -3.67
N ASN A 234 -10.33 -33.36 -3.59
CA ASN A 234 -11.27 -34.30 -3.08
C ASN A 234 -11.71 -35.27 -4.21
N LYS A 235 -11.17 -36.50 -4.21
CA LYS A 235 -11.43 -37.49 -5.27
C LYS A 235 -12.87 -38.00 -5.27
N GLU A 236 -13.53 -38.01 -4.14
CA GLU A 236 -14.90 -38.51 -3.99
C GLU A 236 -15.91 -37.51 -4.53
N ALA A 237 -15.71 -36.22 -4.20
CA ALA A 237 -16.56 -35.12 -4.66
C ALA A 237 -16.12 -34.53 -6.04
N ARG A 238 -14.97 -34.96 -6.57
CA ARG A 238 -14.35 -34.43 -7.81
C ARG A 238 -14.17 -32.92 -7.79
N VAL A 239 -13.87 -32.38 -6.60
CA VAL A 239 -13.61 -30.95 -6.37
C VAL A 239 -12.12 -30.74 -6.26
N ASN A 240 -11.60 -29.77 -7.01
CA ASN A 240 -10.24 -29.29 -6.92
C ASN A 240 -10.26 -27.95 -6.18
N THR A 241 -9.42 -27.82 -5.17
CA THR A 241 -9.31 -26.63 -4.31
C THR A 241 -7.95 -25.99 -4.52
N VAL A 242 -7.92 -24.73 -4.94
CA VAL A 242 -6.70 -23.91 -5.02
C VAL A 242 -6.67 -22.97 -3.83
N ILE A 243 -5.58 -23.03 -3.07
CA ILE A 243 -5.39 -22.24 -1.85
C ILE A 243 -4.21 -21.30 -2.09
N ALA A 244 -4.45 -20.00 -2.01
CA ALA A 244 -3.39 -18.98 -2.03
C ALA A 244 -3.23 -18.39 -0.62
N ARG A 245 -1.99 -18.37 -0.11
CA ARG A 245 -1.65 -17.82 1.21
C ARG A 245 -0.56 -16.77 1.09
N THR A 246 -0.71 -15.70 1.85
CA THR A 246 0.30 -14.67 2.06
C THR A 246 0.36 -14.32 3.53
N VAL A 247 1.57 -14.15 4.08
CA VAL A 247 1.77 -13.78 5.48
C VAL A 247 2.56 -12.49 5.52
N TYR A 248 1.88 -11.39 5.82
CA TYR A 248 2.49 -10.06 5.82
C TYR A 248 1.87 -9.17 6.90
N ILE A 249 2.49 -8.03 7.09
CA ILE A 249 1.97 -6.93 7.88
C ILE A 249 2.33 -5.61 7.22
N CYS A 250 1.38 -4.71 7.15
CA CYS A 250 1.57 -3.33 6.77
C CYS A 250 1.69 -2.49 8.03
N ALA A 251 2.68 -1.61 8.13
CA ALA A 251 2.88 -0.82 9.31
C ALA A 251 3.36 0.60 8.98
N LEU A 252 2.80 1.58 9.69
CA LEU A 252 3.24 2.97 9.62
C LEU A 252 4.59 3.09 10.32
N THR A 253 5.65 3.34 9.54
CA THR A 253 7.03 3.41 10.03
C THR A 253 7.43 4.83 10.37
N ASP A 254 7.02 5.80 9.54
CA ASP A 254 7.35 7.21 9.73
C ASP A 254 6.09 8.08 9.52
N ALA A 255 5.50 8.51 10.63
CA ALA A 255 4.29 9.34 10.62
C ALA A 255 4.53 10.78 10.15
N THR A 256 5.78 11.23 10.04
CA THR A 256 6.12 12.58 9.56
C THR A 256 6.13 12.67 8.03
N LYS A 257 6.19 11.53 7.34
CA LYS A 257 6.29 11.41 5.89
C LYS A 257 4.96 11.05 5.21
N ILE A 258 3.86 11.26 5.91
CA ILE A 258 2.51 10.98 5.40
C ILE A 258 1.51 12.02 5.90
N VAL A 259 0.69 12.53 4.99
CA VAL A 259 -0.46 13.42 5.29
C VAL A 259 -1.72 12.77 4.75
N LYS A 260 -2.72 12.64 5.59
CA LYS A 260 -4.07 12.21 5.18
C LYS A 260 -4.94 13.42 4.91
N PHE A 261 -5.80 13.33 3.91
CA PHE A 261 -6.78 14.36 3.61
C PHE A 261 -8.11 14.00 4.26
N THR A 262 -8.69 14.93 5.01
CA THR A 262 -9.98 14.75 5.69
C THR A 262 -10.98 15.76 5.18
N GLU A 263 -12.21 15.33 5.02
CA GLU A 263 -13.33 16.20 4.63
C GLU A 263 -13.76 17.05 5.82
N SER A 264 -13.97 18.36 5.59
CA SER A 264 -14.40 19.33 6.60
C SER A 264 -15.89 19.59 6.55
#